data_5e0b27fd4d77715124574444072b5d7a
#
_entry.id   5e0b27fd4d77715124574444072b5d7a
#
_cell.length_a   1.000
_cell.length_b   1.000
_cell.length_c   1.000
_cell.angle_alpha   90.00
_cell.angle_beta   90.00
_cell.angle_gamma   90.00
#
_symmetry.space_group_name_H-M   'P 1'
#
loop_
_entity.id
_entity.type
_entity.pdbx_description
1 polymer ?
#
loop_
_entity_poly.entity_id
_entity_poly.type
_entity_poly.pdbx_seq_one_letter_code
_entity_poly.pdbx_strand_id
1 'polypeptide(L)'
;MKGLSLLLPLCAAALCAQTHPLQAIVEAARNNPAALKALLATNFPNLKNQGTALVWGQDFLFVAETAKQPAVSIDGQAAPAMTRLADSDIWYRLAKMRTGVTHSYEYFAEGKTLFPRRDVAGYNPDSYPKPGVARGTLSEKHTITSKIYEGSTADYWVYASPGVDPARPAPVMVWQDGGGLVKGDLASLRLFTVTENLVAQKLLPPIVYVMISPGSGARMRSIQYDTVSDRFGRYLLEEVLPEVEKTYKLRADGYSRGIAGESSGAICAFNTAWHFPEKFTRVQSTIGSYTALQWHPEEHLDGANVYPFLIRKEARKNIRIWQSDGMDDIENQFGSWPLQAVQFANSLKMKGYDFHFRFGEAAHDSAQAAIDLPESLAWLWRDYDAAKTEQIYEMDAAERDKPLYRVRIVNRDAW
;
A
#
# COMPACT_ATOMS: atom_id res chain seq x y z
N MET A 1 -70.56 6.34 -13.80
CA MET A 1 -69.44 5.43 -13.61
C MET A 1 -68.27 6.24 -13.04
N LYS A 2 -67.98 6.06 -11.79
CA LYS A 2 -66.96 6.83 -11.03
C LYS A 2 -65.66 6.06 -11.10
N GLY A 3 -64.62 6.63 -11.71
CA GLY A 3 -63.25 6.05 -11.73
C GLY A 3 -62.56 6.25 -10.39
N LEU A 4 -62.14 5.17 -9.79
CA LEU A 4 -61.38 5.13 -8.53
C LEU A 4 -59.89 5.17 -8.90
N SER A 5 -59.21 6.29 -8.67
CA SER A 5 -57.75 6.39 -8.80
C SER A 5 -57.10 5.84 -7.54
N LEU A 6 -56.42 4.70 -7.65
CA LEU A 6 -55.57 4.16 -6.61
C LEU A 6 -54.23 4.93 -6.63
N LEU A 7 -54.00 5.74 -5.60
CA LEU A 7 -52.68 6.29 -5.28
C LEU A 7 -51.92 5.23 -4.48
N LEU A 8 -50.91 4.62 -5.12
CA LEU A 8 -49.90 3.80 -4.43
C LEU A 8 -48.92 4.73 -3.70
N PRO A 9 -48.67 4.52 -2.40
CA PRO A 9 -47.61 5.28 -1.72
C PRO A 9 -46.23 4.79 -2.21
N LEU A 10 -45.44 5.68 -2.79
CA LEU A 10 -44.00 5.48 -2.93
C LEU A 10 -43.39 5.40 -1.52
N CYS A 11 -43.11 4.20 -1.03
CA CYS A 11 -42.18 4.03 0.07
C CYS A 11 -40.77 4.35 -0.45
N ALA A 12 -40.33 5.57 -0.21
CA ALA A 12 -38.91 5.91 -0.29
C ALA A 12 -38.22 5.15 0.84
N ALA A 13 -37.62 3.99 0.53
CA ALA A 13 -36.68 3.33 1.40
C ALA A 13 -35.48 4.27 1.54
N ALA A 14 -35.42 5.02 2.66
CA ALA A 14 -34.22 5.70 3.08
C ALA A 14 -33.16 4.61 3.26
N LEU A 15 -32.22 4.47 2.30
CA LEU A 15 -30.98 3.77 2.51
C LEU A 15 -30.29 4.52 3.68
N CYS A 16 -30.41 4.00 4.90
CA CYS A 16 -29.51 4.36 5.97
C CYS A 16 -28.10 4.03 5.48
N ALA A 17 -27.34 5.01 5.08
CA ALA A 17 -25.93 4.85 4.80
C ALA A 17 -25.30 4.29 6.08
N GLN A 18 -24.85 3.04 6.03
CA GLN A 18 -24.22 2.39 7.17
C GLN A 18 -22.95 3.17 7.51
N THR A 19 -22.87 3.70 8.73
CA THR A 19 -21.72 4.47 9.18
C THR A 19 -20.45 3.63 9.02
N HIS A 20 -19.41 4.20 8.46
CA HIS A 20 -18.13 3.50 8.25
C HIS A 20 -17.56 3.01 9.59
N PRO A 21 -17.04 1.76 9.71
CA PRO A 21 -16.57 1.21 10.98
C PRO A 21 -15.55 2.10 11.72
N LEU A 22 -14.58 2.67 11.03
CA LEU A 22 -13.58 3.58 11.62
C LEU A 22 -14.23 4.89 12.10
N GLN A 23 -15.19 5.42 11.36
CA GLN A 23 -15.97 6.58 11.79
C GLN A 23 -16.72 6.29 13.08
N ALA A 24 -17.42 5.16 13.12
CA ALA A 24 -18.18 4.74 14.30
C ALA A 24 -17.28 4.57 15.54
N ILE A 25 -16.08 4.01 15.37
CA ILE A 25 -15.09 3.84 16.44
C ILE A 25 -14.61 5.20 16.96
N VAL A 26 -14.21 6.11 16.08
CA VAL A 26 -13.72 7.43 16.47
C VAL A 26 -14.82 8.28 17.11
N GLU A 27 -16.04 8.23 16.60
CA GLU A 27 -17.20 8.89 17.20
C GLU A 27 -17.57 8.30 18.58
N ALA A 28 -17.48 6.97 18.73
CA ALA A 28 -17.70 6.32 20.02
C ALA A 28 -16.66 6.75 21.06
N ALA A 29 -15.39 6.90 20.67
CA ALA A 29 -14.34 7.41 21.56
C ALA A 29 -14.65 8.81 22.10
N ARG A 30 -15.38 9.62 21.35
CA ARG A 30 -15.77 10.98 21.74
C ARG A 30 -17.03 10.99 22.64
N ASN A 31 -18.04 10.21 22.26
CA ASN A 31 -19.39 10.41 22.77
C ASN A 31 -19.98 9.19 23.52
N ASN A 32 -19.41 7.99 23.33
CA ASN A 32 -19.95 6.75 23.89
C ASN A 32 -18.87 5.70 24.19
N PRO A 33 -18.11 5.86 25.29
CA PRO A 33 -17.03 4.91 25.63
C PRO A 33 -17.48 3.45 25.78
N ALA A 34 -18.73 3.21 26.18
CA ALA A 34 -19.25 1.83 26.29
C ALA A 34 -19.32 1.14 24.90
N ALA A 35 -19.81 1.86 23.90
CA ALA A 35 -19.82 1.36 22.51
C ALA A 35 -18.40 1.18 21.96
N LEU A 36 -17.45 2.04 22.34
CA LEU A 36 -16.05 1.95 21.91
C LEU A 36 -15.45 0.58 22.26
N LYS A 37 -15.68 0.07 23.49
CA LYS A 37 -15.16 -1.23 23.94
C LYS A 37 -15.59 -2.36 23.01
N ALA A 38 -16.88 -2.43 22.68
CA ALA A 38 -17.42 -3.45 21.79
C ALA A 38 -16.86 -3.34 20.36
N LEU A 39 -16.78 -2.12 19.82
CA LEU A 39 -16.24 -1.86 18.48
C LEU A 39 -14.77 -2.23 18.37
N LEU A 40 -13.97 -1.91 19.40
CA LEU A 40 -12.53 -2.29 19.42
C LEU A 40 -12.37 -3.81 19.51
N ALA A 41 -13.11 -4.49 20.37
CA ALA A 41 -13.04 -5.96 20.49
C ALA A 41 -13.38 -6.67 19.18
N THR A 42 -14.35 -6.17 18.43
CA THR A 42 -14.77 -6.75 17.16
C THR A 42 -13.73 -6.53 16.04
N ASN A 43 -13.16 -5.34 15.96
CA ASN A 43 -12.34 -4.94 14.80
C ASN A 43 -10.82 -5.06 15.04
N PHE A 44 -10.38 -5.04 16.31
CA PHE A 44 -8.95 -5.03 16.69
C PHE A 44 -8.64 -5.99 17.85
N PRO A 45 -8.72 -7.32 17.62
CA PRO A 45 -8.55 -8.31 18.69
C PRO A 45 -7.13 -8.40 19.26
N ASN A 46 -6.13 -7.78 18.61
CA ASN A 46 -4.71 -7.90 18.97
C ASN A 46 -4.15 -6.68 19.70
N LEU A 47 -4.99 -5.83 20.30
CA LEU A 47 -4.55 -4.61 21.00
C LEU A 47 -3.51 -4.86 22.10
N LYS A 48 -3.60 -5.99 22.82
CA LYS A 48 -2.61 -6.39 23.85
C LYS A 48 -1.18 -6.51 23.35
N ASN A 49 -1.01 -6.83 22.06
CA ASN A 49 0.29 -7.18 21.52
C ASN A 49 0.97 -6.02 20.79
N GLN A 50 0.21 -4.97 20.42
CA GLN A 50 0.79 -3.96 19.53
C GLN A 50 0.28 -2.53 19.73
N GLY A 51 -0.81 -2.31 20.49
CA GLY A 51 -1.49 -1.01 20.45
C GLY A 51 -1.94 -0.66 19.02
N THR A 52 -2.56 0.48 18.82
CA THR A 52 -2.94 0.95 17.47
C THR A 52 -3.20 2.46 17.45
N ALA A 53 -3.20 3.05 16.26
CA ALA A 53 -3.74 4.38 15.99
C ALA A 53 -4.76 4.28 14.84
N LEU A 54 -5.97 4.79 15.07
CA LEU A 54 -7.08 4.75 14.13
C LEU A 54 -7.46 6.17 13.73
N VAL A 55 -7.75 6.38 12.44
CA VAL A 55 -7.93 7.73 11.91
C VAL A 55 -9.22 7.87 11.13
N TRP A 56 -9.99 8.93 11.45
CA TRP A 56 -11.11 9.39 10.64
C TRP A 56 -11.08 10.91 10.52
N GLY A 57 -10.82 11.41 9.30
CA GLY A 57 -10.58 12.83 9.06
C GLY A 57 -9.36 13.34 9.84
N GLN A 58 -9.57 14.36 10.66
CA GLN A 58 -8.54 14.91 11.56
C GLN A 58 -8.53 14.27 12.95
N ASP A 59 -9.41 13.31 13.22
CA ASP A 59 -9.48 12.62 14.49
C ASP A 59 -8.59 11.38 14.49
N PHE A 60 -7.60 11.38 15.38
CA PHE A 60 -6.65 10.30 15.60
C PHE A 60 -6.92 9.68 16.97
N LEU A 61 -7.30 8.42 16.97
CA LEU A 61 -7.59 7.65 18.17
C LEU A 61 -6.44 6.68 18.44
N PHE A 62 -5.63 7.00 19.44
CA PHE A 62 -4.58 6.13 19.95
C PHE A 62 -5.15 5.19 21.00
N VAL A 63 -4.88 3.88 20.87
CA VAL A 63 -5.43 2.84 21.76
C VAL A 63 -4.34 1.84 22.13
N ALA A 64 -4.27 1.50 23.41
CA ALA A 64 -3.39 0.45 23.93
C ALA A 64 -4.15 -0.38 24.96
N GLU A 65 -3.89 -1.69 25.02
CA GLU A 65 -4.43 -2.58 26.07
C GLU A 65 -3.28 -3.05 26.97
N THR A 66 -3.30 -2.59 28.22
CA THR A 66 -2.28 -2.89 29.23
C THR A 66 -2.82 -2.69 30.64
N ALA A 67 -2.37 -3.50 31.60
CA ALA A 67 -2.77 -3.40 33.01
C ALA A 67 -2.34 -2.10 33.69
N LYS A 68 -1.23 -1.48 33.23
CA LYS A 68 -0.69 -0.22 33.78
C LYS A 68 -1.00 0.93 32.83
N GLN A 69 -1.20 2.12 33.41
CA GLN A 69 -1.46 3.32 32.61
C GLN A 69 -0.32 3.56 31.60
N PRO A 70 -0.61 3.53 30.31
CA PRO A 70 0.39 3.87 29.30
C PRO A 70 0.48 5.37 29.08
N ALA A 71 1.64 5.80 28.59
CA ALA A 71 1.84 7.09 27.94
C ALA A 71 2.01 6.86 26.45
N VAL A 72 1.66 7.83 25.63
CA VAL A 72 1.95 7.85 24.20
C VAL A 72 2.79 9.07 23.87
N SER A 73 3.85 8.87 23.08
CA SER A 73 4.56 9.96 22.40
C SER A 73 4.01 10.07 20.99
N ILE A 74 3.81 11.29 20.52
CA ILE A 74 3.32 11.60 19.16
C ILE A 74 4.29 12.63 18.58
N ASP A 75 4.85 12.33 17.41
CA ASP A 75 5.86 13.16 16.74
C ASP A 75 7.03 13.52 17.66
N GLY A 76 7.48 12.55 18.46
CA GLY A 76 8.57 12.71 19.43
C GLY A 76 8.21 13.51 20.68
N GLN A 77 6.96 13.94 20.84
CA GLN A 77 6.51 14.72 21.99
C GLN A 77 5.57 13.90 22.88
N ALA A 78 5.71 14.02 24.19
CA ALA A 78 4.81 13.39 25.14
C ALA A 78 3.39 13.95 24.99
N ALA A 79 2.45 13.07 24.70
CA ALA A 79 1.03 13.42 24.66
C ALA A 79 0.44 13.49 26.09
N PRO A 80 -0.66 14.23 26.28
CA PRO A 80 -1.42 14.19 27.53
C PRO A 80 -1.87 12.78 27.88
N ALA A 81 -2.14 12.53 29.16
CA ALA A 81 -2.49 11.22 29.70
C ALA A 81 -3.63 10.53 28.93
N MET A 82 -3.51 9.23 28.77
CA MET A 82 -4.55 8.39 28.17
C MET A 82 -5.67 8.14 29.20
N THR A 83 -6.89 8.02 28.70
CA THR A 83 -8.10 7.74 29.49
C THR A 83 -8.33 6.23 29.52
N ARG A 84 -8.57 5.67 30.71
CA ARG A 84 -8.96 4.26 30.87
C ARG A 84 -10.42 4.05 30.43
N LEU A 85 -10.64 3.07 29.62
CA LEU A 85 -11.98 2.62 29.29
C LEU A 85 -12.53 1.79 30.44
N ALA A 86 -13.69 2.18 31.01
CA ALA A 86 -14.23 1.58 32.21
C ALA A 86 -14.28 0.03 32.13
N ASP A 87 -13.98 -0.63 33.26
CA ASP A 87 -13.97 -2.08 33.41
C ASP A 87 -13.12 -2.85 32.37
N SER A 88 -11.98 -2.25 31.96
CA SER A 88 -11.05 -2.90 31.04
C SER A 88 -9.61 -2.39 31.24
N ASP A 89 -8.66 -3.09 30.64
CA ASP A 89 -7.27 -2.63 30.54
C ASP A 89 -6.98 -1.84 29.25
N ILE A 90 -8.04 -1.39 28.58
CA ILE A 90 -7.94 -0.56 27.37
C ILE A 90 -7.82 0.90 27.79
N TRP A 91 -6.82 1.55 27.21
CA TRP A 91 -6.58 2.98 27.36
C TRP A 91 -6.66 3.64 26.00
N TYR A 92 -7.24 4.81 25.93
CA TYR A 92 -7.38 5.53 24.69
C TYR A 92 -7.11 7.03 24.83
N ARG A 93 -6.73 7.64 23.71
CA ARG A 93 -6.58 9.08 23.57
C ARG A 93 -7.06 9.51 22.19
N LEU A 94 -7.98 10.46 22.16
CA LEU A 94 -8.41 11.13 20.92
C LEU A 94 -7.66 12.46 20.77
N ALA A 95 -7.07 12.70 19.61
CA ALA A 95 -6.37 13.93 19.27
C ALA A 95 -6.80 14.45 17.91
N LYS A 96 -6.78 15.78 17.71
CA LYS A 96 -6.92 16.41 16.39
C LYS A 96 -5.53 16.63 15.82
N MET A 97 -5.29 16.12 14.61
CA MET A 97 -3.98 16.22 13.97
C MET A 97 -4.13 16.57 12.48
N ARG A 98 -3.01 16.94 11.86
CA ARG A 98 -2.95 17.34 10.46
C ARG A 98 -3.12 16.12 9.55
N THR A 99 -3.79 16.31 8.42
CA THR A 99 -3.91 15.32 7.32
C THR A 99 -2.90 15.60 6.21
N GLY A 100 -2.69 14.64 5.32
CA GLY A 100 -1.73 14.74 4.22
C GLY A 100 -0.27 14.53 4.63
N VAL A 101 -0.02 14.05 5.85
CA VAL A 101 1.31 13.76 6.41
C VAL A 101 1.27 12.50 7.28
N THR A 102 2.42 11.89 7.51
CA THR A 102 2.60 10.86 8.53
C THR A 102 2.77 11.49 9.90
N HIS A 103 2.35 10.77 10.94
CA HIS A 103 2.64 11.08 12.33
C HIS A 103 3.24 9.84 12.98
N SER A 104 4.35 10.01 13.69
CA SER A 104 4.93 8.91 14.46
C SER A 104 4.28 8.78 15.83
N TYR A 105 4.16 7.55 16.33
CA TYR A 105 3.69 7.32 17.70
C TYR A 105 4.40 6.13 18.34
N GLU A 106 4.54 6.18 19.66
CA GLU A 106 5.17 5.13 20.46
C GLU A 106 4.50 5.08 21.85
N TYR A 107 4.29 3.85 22.35
CA TYR A 107 3.68 3.65 23.67
C TYR A 107 4.71 3.25 24.72
N PHE A 108 4.55 3.83 25.91
CA PHE A 108 5.42 3.61 27.06
C PHE A 108 4.59 3.22 28.29
N ALA A 109 5.17 2.45 29.19
CA ALA A 109 4.71 2.31 30.56
C ALA A 109 5.90 2.25 31.51
N GLU A 110 5.82 2.97 32.63
CA GLU A 110 6.88 3.03 33.64
C GLU A 110 8.27 3.34 33.05
N GLY A 111 8.32 4.24 32.07
CA GLY A 111 9.57 4.65 31.41
C GLY A 111 10.17 3.64 30.43
N LYS A 112 9.45 2.55 30.12
CA LYS A 112 9.89 1.54 29.15
C LYS A 112 8.96 1.54 27.94
N THR A 113 9.53 1.33 26.75
CA THR A 113 8.75 1.11 25.53
C THR A 113 7.89 -0.13 25.68
N LEU A 114 6.56 0.03 25.47
CA LEU A 114 5.60 -1.07 25.44
C LEU A 114 5.49 -1.65 24.03
N PHE A 115 5.38 -0.77 23.06
CA PHE A 115 5.28 -1.13 21.64
C PHE A 115 6.24 -0.22 20.88
N PRO A 116 6.97 -0.77 19.89
CA PRO A 116 7.93 0.00 19.10
C PRO A 116 7.24 1.14 18.35
N ARG A 117 8.00 2.17 18.02
CA ARG A 117 7.56 3.29 17.18
C ARG A 117 6.94 2.78 15.89
N ARG A 118 5.84 3.42 15.50
CA ARG A 118 5.15 3.24 14.23
C ARG A 118 4.70 4.59 13.70
N ASP A 119 4.41 4.61 12.42
CA ASP A 119 3.76 5.76 11.81
C ASP A 119 2.26 5.51 11.63
N VAL A 120 1.49 6.58 11.57
CA VAL A 120 0.07 6.59 11.25
C VAL A 120 -0.21 7.62 10.18
N ALA A 121 -1.01 7.24 9.19
CA ALA A 121 -1.36 8.10 8.07
C ALA A 121 -2.39 9.16 8.46
N GLY A 122 -2.08 10.44 8.24
CA GLY A 122 -3.07 11.49 8.12
C GLY A 122 -3.65 11.51 6.71
N TYR A 123 -4.66 10.68 6.48
CA TYR A 123 -5.17 10.40 5.12
C TYR A 123 -5.66 11.62 4.36
N ASN A 124 -5.46 11.61 3.07
CA ASN A 124 -6.03 12.57 2.13
C ASN A 124 -7.54 12.33 1.90
N PRO A 125 -8.31 13.33 1.42
CA PRO A 125 -9.75 13.19 1.21
C PRO A 125 -10.15 12.03 0.29
N ASP A 126 -9.31 11.66 -0.68
CA ASP A 126 -9.58 10.54 -1.59
C ASP A 126 -9.45 9.16 -0.94
N SER A 127 -8.91 9.08 0.26
CA SER A 127 -8.85 7.84 1.06
C SER A 127 -10.12 7.60 1.89
N TYR A 128 -11.18 8.39 1.71
CA TYR A 128 -12.46 8.24 2.40
C TYR A 128 -13.59 8.00 1.40
N PRO A 129 -14.58 7.15 1.77
CA PRO A 129 -15.76 6.95 0.95
C PRO A 129 -16.49 8.26 0.65
N LYS A 130 -16.83 8.49 -0.61
CA LYS A 130 -17.59 9.67 -1.03
C LYS A 130 -19.03 9.30 -1.37
N PRO A 131 -20.03 10.12 -0.99
CA PRO A 131 -21.41 9.88 -1.38
C PRO A 131 -21.57 9.80 -2.90
N GLY A 132 -22.34 8.82 -3.37
CA GLY A 132 -22.62 8.64 -4.80
C GLY A 132 -21.51 8.01 -5.63
N VAL A 133 -20.35 7.72 -5.05
CA VAL A 133 -19.29 6.95 -5.73
C VAL A 133 -19.65 5.48 -5.72
N ALA A 134 -19.66 4.87 -6.91
CA ALA A 134 -19.93 3.46 -7.07
C ALA A 134 -18.82 2.61 -6.42
N ARG A 135 -19.19 1.42 -5.92
CA ARG A 135 -18.25 0.47 -5.31
C ARG A 135 -17.83 -0.58 -6.31
N GLY A 136 -16.59 -1.05 -6.19
CA GLY A 136 -16.08 -2.20 -6.92
C GLY A 136 -16.54 -3.52 -6.29
N THR A 137 -16.12 -4.62 -6.89
CA THR A 137 -16.44 -5.98 -6.43
C THR A 137 -15.16 -6.73 -6.09
N LEU A 138 -15.08 -7.23 -4.86
CA LEU A 138 -14.01 -8.11 -4.40
C LEU A 138 -14.47 -9.56 -4.50
N SER A 139 -13.64 -10.42 -5.09
CA SER A 139 -13.91 -11.87 -5.11
C SER A 139 -13.77 -12.51 -3.73
N GLU A 140 -14.29 -13.71 -3.60
CA GLU A 140 -13.88 -14.62 -2.54
C GLU A 140 -12.38 -14.95 -2.70
N LYS A 141 -11.83 -15.55 -1.64
CA LYS A 141 -10.45 -16.03 -1.65
C LYS A 141 -10.29 -17.19 -2.63
N HIS A 142 -9.31 -17.09 -3.49
CA HIS A 142 -8.85 -18.18 -4.35
C HIS A 142 -7.50 -18.70 -3.84
N THR A 143 -7.22 -19.97 -4.14
CA THR A 143 -5.91 -20.58 -3.82
C THR A 143 -5.37 -21.21 -5.10
N ILE A 144 -4.10 -20.95 -5.39
CA ILE A 144 -3.38 -21.53 -6.53
C ILE A 144 -2.21 -22.37 -6.02
N THR A 145 -1.98 -23.55 -6.65
CA THR A 145 -0.80 -24.38 -6.41
C THR A 145 0.17 -24.17 -7.57
N SER A 146 1.36 -23.68 -7.27
CA SER A 146 2.36 -23.37 -8.28
C SER A 146 3.15 -24.60 -8.71
N LYS A 147 3.37 -24.73 -10.01
CA LYS A 147 4.34 -25.65 -10.61
C LYS A 147 5.74 -25.04 -10.61
N ILE A 148 5.83 -23.74 -10.85
CA ILE A 148 7.09 -22.98 -10.88
C ILE A 148 7.75 -22.96 -9.50
N TYR A 149 6.95 -22.91 -8.42
CA TYR A 149 7.40 -22.99 -7.04
C TYR A 149 7.06 -24.35 -6.38
N GLU A 150 7.12 -25.42 -7.17
CA GLU A 150 7.13 -26.83 -6.75
C GLU A 150 6.09 -27.22 -5.68
N GLY A 151 4.82 -26.92 -5.95
CA GLY A 151 3.71 -27.28 -5.07
C GLY A 151 3.41 -26.29 -3.96
N SER A 152 4.14 -25.18 -3.88
CA SER A 152 3.76 -24.08 -2.99
C SER A 152 2.37 -23.54 -3.36
N THR A 153 1.54 -23.30 -2.35
CA THR A 153 0.20 -22.75 -2.53
C THR A 153 0.16 -21.27 -2.12
N ALA A 154 -0.53 -20.44 -2.88
CA ALA A 154 -0.72 -19.04 -2.57
C ALA A 154 -2.19 -18.65 -2.64
N ASP A 155 -2.63 -17.82 -1.71
CA ASP A 155 -3.97 -17.23 -1.75
C ASP A 155 -3.93 -15.95 -2.59
N TYR A 156 -4.97 -15.73 -3.38
CA TYR A 156 -5.16 -14.49 -4.11
C TYR A 156 -6.64 -14.07 -4.16
N TRP A 157 -6.85 -12.80 -4.42
CA TRP A 157 -8.17 -12.18 -4.60
C TRP A 157 -8.16 -11.32 -5.84
N VAL A 158 -9.33 -11.14 -6.42
CA VAL A 158 -9.53 -10.26 -7.57
C VAL A 158 -10.51 -9.16 -7.18
N TYR A 159 -10.10 -7.93 -7.38
CA TYR A 159 -10.98 -6.77 -7.22
C TYR A 159 -11.20 -6.13 -8.58
N ALA A 160 -12.47 -5.98 -8.97
CA ALA A 160 -12.87 -5.24 -10.15
C ALA A 160 -13.41 -3.86 -9.73
N SER A 161 -12.77 -2.79 -10.16
CA SER A 161 -13.24 -1.44 -9.88
C SER A 161 -14.55 -1.12 -10.61
N PRO A 162 -15.29 -0.08 -10.19
CA PRO A 162 -16.47 0.35 -10.93
C PRO A 162 -16.16 0.57 -12.41
N GLY A 163 -17.08 0.15 -13.28
CA GLY A 163 -16.95 0.30 -14.74
C GLY A 163 -16.17 -0.81 -15.43
N VAL A 164 -15.60 -1.78 -14.72
CA VAL A 164 -15.04 -2.99 -15.33
C VAL A 164 -16.18 -3.87 -15.85
N ASP A 165 -16.09 -4.23 -17.13
CA ASP A 165 -16.94 -5.22 -17.78
C ASP A 165 -16.12 -6.50 -17.97
N PRO A 166 -16.48 -7.63 -17.34
CA PRO A 166 -15.73 -8.89 -17.46
C PRO A 166 -15.57 -9.39 -18.91
N ALA A 167 -16.49 -9.00 -19.80
CA ALA A 167 -16.47 -9.41 -21.21
C ALA A 167 -15.52 -8.56 -22.08
N ARG A 168 -14.98 -7.46 -21.55
CA ARG A 168 -14.11 -6.52 -22.27
C ARG A 168 -12.70 -6.52 -21.67
N PRO A 169 -11.63 -6.41 -22.48
CA PRO A 169 -10.27 -6.36 -21.96
C PRO A 169 -10.07 -5.14 -21.06
N ALA A 170 -9.74 -5.39 -19.78
CA ALA A 170 -9.46 -4.37 -18.77
C ALA A 170 -7.97 -4.28 -18.45
N PRO A 171 -7.44 -3.11 -18.11
CA PRO A 171 -6.10 -3.00 -17.52
C PRO A 171 -6.05 -3.74 -16.18
N VAL A 172 -4.85 -4.20 -15.81
CA VAL A 172 -4.64 -4.96 -14.58
C VAL A 172 -3.45 -4.44 -13.80
N MET A 173 -3.55 -4.45 -12.47
CA MET A 173 -2.42 -4.19 -11.58
C MET A 173 -2.31 -5.29 -10.53
N VAL A 174 -1.11 -5.88 -10.42
CA VAL A 174 -0.83 -6.93 -9.44
C VAL A 174 -0.28 -6.29 -8.16
N TRP A 175 -0.79 -6.72 -7.02
CA TRP A 175 -0.40 -6.23 -5.70
C TRP A 175 0.14 -7.40 -4.87
N GLN A 176 1.37 -7.26 -4.38
CA GLN A 176 1.98 -8.20 -3.44
C GLN A 176 1.38 -8.08 -2.05
N ASP A 177 1.57 -9.12 -1.23
CA ASP A 177 1.08 -9.21 0.15
C ASP A 177 -0.45 -9.03 0.27
N GLY A 178 -1.17 -9.56 -0.71
CA GLY A 178 -2.60 -9.33 -0.96
C GLY A 178 -3.53 -9.54 0.24
N GLY A 179 -3.23 -10.49 1.12
CA GLY A 179 -4.04 -10.76 2.31
C GLY A 179 -4.15 -9.57 3.28
N GLY A 180 -3.18 -8.64 3.25
CA GLY A 180 -3.24 -7.38 4.01
C GLY A 180 -4.21 -6.37 3.39
N LEU A 181 -4.33 -6.36 2.07
CA LEU A 181 -5.09 -5.36 1.31
C LEU A 181 -6.60 -5.62 1.29
N VAL A 182 -7.02 -6.89 1.38
CA VAL A 182 -8.44 -7.28 1.28
C VAL A 182 -9.29 -6.93 2.50
N LYS A 183 -8.69 -6.36 3.53
CA LYS A 183 -9.41 -5.83 4.70
C LYS A 183 -10.20 -4.54 4.39
N GLY A 184 -10.18 -4.09 3.15
CA GLY A 184 -10.86 -2.88 2.69
C GLY A 184 -10.37 -1.63 3.41
N ASP A 185 -11.31 -0.79 3.90
CA ASP A 185 -10.97 0.46 4.57
C ASP A 185 -10.35 0.28 5.97
N LEU A 186 -10.31 -0.95 6.50
CA LEU A 186 -9.54 -1.30 7.70
C LEU A 186 -8.07 -1.62 7.38
N ALA A 187 -7.73 -1.83 6.11
CA ALA A 187 -6.34 -1.92 5.66
C ALA A 187 -5.70 -0.52 5.63
N SER A 188 -4.40 -0.47 5.88
CA SER A 188 -3.65 0.80 5.91
C SER A 188 -3.80 1.60 4.61
N LEU A 189 -3.70 0.96 3.45
CA LEU A 189 -3.74 1.64 2.15
C LEU A 189 -5.14 2.16 1.75
N ARG A 190 -6.22 1.57 2.26
CA ARG A 190 -7.60 1.88 1.79
C ARG A 190 -7.73 1.79 0.26
N LEU A 191 -7.08 0.80 -0.32
CA LEU A 191 -6.85 0.67 -1.77
C LEU A 191 -8.14 0.76 -2.59
N PHE A 192 -9.21 0.11 -2.13
CA PHE A 192 -10.48 0.07 -2.88
C PHE A 192 -11.17 1.43 -2.90
N THR A 193 -11.26 2.08 -1.75
CA THR A 193 -11.86 3.43 -1.63
C THR A 193 -11.10 4.46 -2.44
N VAL A 194 -9.77 4.45 -2.40
CA VAL A 194 -8.95 5.32 -3.24
C VAL A 194 -9.22 5.06 -4.73
N THR A 195 -9.21 3.80 -5.14
CA THR A 195 -9.47 3.39 -6.53
C THR A 195 -10.83 3.86 -7.01
N GLU A 196 -11.88 3.64 -6.23
CA GLU A 196 -13.26 4.03 -6.54
C GLU A 196 -13.38 5.55 -6.75
N ASN A 197 -12.77 6.32 -5.85
CA ASN A 197 -12.75 7.78 -5.96
C ASN A 197 -11.98 8.26 -7.20
N LEU A 198 -10.83 7.67 -7.49
CA LEU A 198 -10.03 8.06 -8.67
C LEU A 198 -10.70 7.66 -9.99
N VAL A 199 -11.37 6.49 -10.05
CA VAL A 199 -12.16 6.07 -11.21
C VAL A 199 -13.32 7.02 -11.43
N ALA A 200 -14.05 7.41 -10.38
CA ALA A 200 -15.14 8.38 -10.45
C ALA A 200 -14.66 9.77 -10.96
N GLN A 201 -13.43 10.15 -10.60
CA GLN A 201 -12.78 11.39 -11.05
C GLN A 201 -12.12 11.26 -12.43
N LYS A 202 -12.11 10.08 -13.05
CA LYS A 202 -11.42 9.76 -14.32
C LYS A 202 -9.88 9.97 -14.25
N LEU A 203 -9.30 9.89 -13.07
CA LEU A 203 -7.86 9.93 -12.83
C LEU A 203 -7.23 8.53 -12.90
N LEU A 204 -8.06 7.49 -12.84
CA LEU A 204 -7.70 6.09 -13.00
C LEU A 204 -8.71 5.43 -13.96
N PRO A 205 -8.26 4.60 -14.92
CA PRO A 205 -9.19 3.82 -15.71
C PRO A 205 -9.92 2.77 -14.85
N PRO A 206 -11.11 2.28 -15.25
CA PRO A 206 -11.64 1.05 -14.70
C PRO A 206 -10.59 -0.06 -14.80
N ILE A 207 -10.27 -0.71 -13.68
CA ILE A 207 -9.10 -1.59 -13.54
C ILE A 207 -9.41 -2.83 -12.71
N VAL A 208 -8.75 -3.93 -13.05
CA VAL A 208 -8.74 -5.16 -12.26
C VAL A 208 -7.48 -5.19 -11.37
N TYR A 209 -7.63 -5.45 -10.08
CA TYR A 209 -6.51 -5.75 -9.19
C TYR A 209 -6.44 -7.25 -8.93
N VAL A 210 -5.22 -7.77 -8.99
CA VAL A 210 -4.90 -9.14 -8.55
C VAL A 210 -4.03 -9.00 -7.30
N MET A 211 -4.59 -9.29 -6.15
CA MET A 211 -3.91 -9.18 -4.86
C MET A 211 -3.45 -10.57 -4.44
N ILE A 212 -2.15 -10.82 -4.48
CA ILE A 212 -1.57 -12.13 -4.23
C ILE A 212 -0.73 -12.14 -2.95
N SER A 213 -0.95 -13.14 -2.11
CA SER A 213 -0.10 -13.42 -0.94
C SER A 213 1.11 -14.25 -1.34
N PRO A 214 2.20 -14.21 -0.56
CA PRO A 214 3.30 -15.13 -0.75
C PRO A 214 2.84 -16.58 -0.69
N GLY A 215 3.56 -17.44 -1.37
CA GLY A 215 3.31 -18.87 -1.34
C GLY A 215 3.56 -19.49 0.05
N SER A 216 2.93 -20.63 0.28
CA SER A 216 3.14 -21.44 1.48
C SER A 216 4.56 -22.02 1.54
N GLY A 217 5.07 -22.21 2.75
CA GLY A 217 6.39 -22.76 2.99
C GLY A 217 7.32 -21.79 3.73
N ALA A 218 8.30 -22.34 4.41
CA ALA A 218 9.28 -21.56 5.15
C ALA A 218 10.06 -20.64 4.19
N ARG A 219 10.15 -19.34 4.54
CA ARG A 219 10.88 -18.33 3.77
C ARG A 219 10.34 -18.11 2.33
N MET A 220 9.17 -18.65 1.97
CA MET A 220 8.67 -18.55 0.59
C MET A 220 8.50 -17.09 0.14
N ARG A 221 8.07 -16.17 1.04
CA ARG A 221 8.02 -14.75 0.74
C ARG A 221 9.39 -14.20 0.29
N SER A 222 10.45 -14.53 1.00
CA SER A 222 11.80 -14.11 0.63
C SER A 222 12.26 -14.77 -0.68
N ILE A 223 12.00 -16.07 -0.85
CA ILE A 223 12.33 -16.78 -2.09
C ILE A 223 11.62 -16.18 -3.31
N GLN A 224 10.35 -15.81 -3.17
CA GLN A 224 9.56 -15.24 -4.26
C GLN A 224 9.89 -13.76 -4.51
N TYR A 225 10.09 -12.98 -3.46
CA TYR A 225 10.12 -11.52 -3.57
C TYR A 225 11.54 -10.95 -3.60
N ASP A 226 12.48 -11.51 -2.81
CA ASP A 226 13.82 -10.94 -2.69
C ASP A 226 14.81 -11.50 -3.72
N THR A 227 14.45 -12.58 -4.43
CA THR A 227 15.33 -13.20 -5.42
C THR A 227 15.31 -12.43 -6.74
N VAL A 228 16.48 -12.00 -7.19
CA VAL A 228 16.67 -11.34 -8.49
C VAL A 228 16.66 -12.39 -9.61
N SER A 229 15.50 -12.62 -10.19
CA SER A 229 15.29 -13.57 -11.29
C SER A 229 13.97 -13.29 -12.01
N ASP A 230 13.75 -13.97 -13.15
CA ASP A 230 12.50 -13.92 -13.90
C ASP A 230 11.38 -14.78 -13.30
N ARG A 231 11.71 -15.60 -12.30
CA ARG A 231 10.85 -16.69 -11.81
C ARG A 231 9.48 -16.23 -11.32
N PHE A 232 9.43 -15.12 -10.57
CA PHE A 232 8.14 -14.59 -10.09
C PHE A 232 7.29 -13.98 -11.20
N GLY A 233 7.92 -13.32 -12.14
CA GLY A 233 7.22 -12.80 -13.33
C GLY A 233 6.61 -13.94 -14.16
N ARG A 234 7.34 -15.03 -14.35
CA ARG A 234 6.82 -16.24 -15.00
C ARG A 234 5.66 -16.84 -14.22
N TYR A 235 5.76 -16.93 -12.90
CA TYR A 235 4.67 -17.40 -12.06
C TYR A 235 3.40 -16.58 -12.26
N LEU A 236 3.51 -15.25 -12.30
CA LEU A 236 2.36 -14.39 -12.59
C LEU A 236 1.80 -14.63 -14.00
N LEU A 237 2.67 -14.67 -15.01
CA LEU A 237 2.25 -14.73 -16.42
C LEU A 237 1.75 -16.10 -16.86
N GLU A 238 2.35 -17.17 -16.33
CA GLU A 238 2.08 -18.55 -16.75
C GLU A 238 1.04 -19.25 -15.87
N GLU A 239 0.85 -18.81 -14.61
CA GLU A 239 -0.02 -19.49 -13.66
C GLU A 239 -1.14 -18.58 -13.12
N VAL A 240 -0.83 -17.41 -12.54
CA VAL A 240 -1.80 -16.58 -11.79
C VAL A 240 -2.75 -15.85 -12.74
N LEU A 241 -2.22 -15.09 -13.70
CA LEU A 241 -3.06 -14.29 -14.60
C LEU A 241 -3.98 -15.16 -15.48
N PRO A 242 -3.57 -16.34 -15.99
CA PRO A 242 -4.47 -17.25 -16.70
C PRO A 242 -5.66 -17.74 -15.84
N GLU A 243 -5.50 -17.90 -14.53
CA GLU A 243 -6.63 -18.22 -13.64
C GLU A 243 -7.61 -17.04 -13.53
N VAL A 244 -7.11 -15.82 -13.42
CA VAL A 244 -7.94 -14.60 -13.40
C VAL A 244 -8.67 -14.40 -14.72
N GLU A 245 -8.04 -14.74 -15.85
CA GLU A 245 -8.60 -14.61 -17.20
C GLU A 245 -9.79 -15.53 -17.47
N LYS A 246 -10.02 -16.54 -16.62
CA LYS A 246 -11.24 -17.34 -16.66
C LYS A 246 -12.51 -16.52 -16.30
N THR A 247 -12.34 -15.45 -15.54
CA THR A 247 -13.45 -14.60 -15.07
C THR A 247 -13.44 -13.21 -15.71
N TYR A 248 -12.28 -12.59 -15.86
CA TYR A 248 -12.12 -11.25 -16.42
C TYR A 248 -11.20 -11.28 -17.63
N LYS A 249 -11.62 -10.69 -18.74
CA LYS A 249 -10.70 -10.46 -19.85
C LYS A 249 -9.67 -9.38 -19.44
N LEU A 250 -8.39 -9.73 -19.48
CA LEU A 250 -7.31 -8.81 -19.17
C LEU A 250 -6.60 -8.34 -20.44
N ARG A 251 -6.12 -7.11 -20.44
CA ARG A 251 -5.22 -6.64 -21.50
C ARG A 251 -3.87 -7.34 -21.38
N ALA A 252 -3.31 -7.77 -22.51
CA ALA A 252 -2.07 -8.54 -22.56
C ALA A 252 -0.82 -7.67 -22.78
N ASP A 253 -1.02 -6.41 -23.19
CA ASP A 253 0.06 -5.46 -23.43
C ASP A 253 0.61 -4.88 -22.11
N GLY A 254 1.92 -4.62 -22.06
CA GLY A 254 2.57 -4.07 -20.88
C GLY A 254 2.12 -2.65 -20.54
N TYR A 255 1.69 -1.87 -21.53
CA TYR A 255 1.12 -0.53 -21.32
C TYR A 255 -0.09 -0.53 -20.39
N SER A 256 -0.87 -1.61 -20.41
CA SER A 256 -2.07 -1.78 -19.60
C SER A 256 -1.85 -2.61 -18.33
N ARG A 257 -0.58 -2.90 -17.98
CA ARG A 257 -0.26 -3.71 -16.81
C ARG A 257 0.64 -2.99 -15.83
N GLY A 258 0.23 -3.00 -14.56
CA GLY A 258 0.99 -2.47 -13.44
C GLY A 258 1.29 -3.53 -12.40
N ILE A 259 2.26 -3.24 -11.54
CA ILE A 259 2.64 -4.10 -10.42
C ILE A 259 3.11 -3.24 -9.25
N ALA A 260 2.72 -3.63 -8.02
CA ALA A 260 2.94 -2.84 -6.82
C ALA A 260 3.32 -3.71 -5.62
N GLY A 261 4.06 -3.14 -4.71
CA GLY A 261 4.36 -3.76 -3.43
C GLY A 261 5.13 -2.87 -2.49
N GLU A 262 5.27 -3.34 -1.27
CA GLU A 262 6.01 -2.70 -0.19
C GLU A 262 7.15 -3.61 0.28
N SER A 263 8.26 -3.03 0.70
CA SER A 263 9.42 -3.77 1.22
C SER A 263 9.95 -4.81 0.21
N SER A 264 10.01 -6.08 0.56
CA SER A 264 10.32 -7.17 -0.37
C SER A 264 9.34 -7.22 -1.55
N GLY A 265 8.05 -6.88 -1.33
CA GLY A 265 7.06 -6.77 -2.40
C GLY A 265 7.39 -5.68 -3.42
N ALA A 266 8.04 -4.60 -2.99
CA ALA A 266 8.49 -3.52 -3.87
C ALA A 266 9.64 -3.97 -4.78
N ILE A 267 10.59 -4.74 -4.25
CA ILE A 267 11.62 -5.37 -5.08
C ILE A 267 10.98 -6.32 -6.08
N CYS A 268 10.09 -7.18 -5.62
CA CYS A 268 9.38 -8.14 -6.45
C CYS A 268 8.67 -7.45 -7.61
N ALA A 269 8.01 -6.32 -7.35
CA ALA A 269 7.34 -5.52 -8.36
C ALA A 269 8.34 -4.99 -9.41
N PHE A 270 9.43 -4.36 -8.96
CA PHE A 270 10.44 -3.85 -9.87
C PHE A 270 11.16 -4.97 -10.63
N ASN A 271 11.56 -6.04 -9.94
CA ASN A 271 12.19 -7.22 -10.53
C ASN A 271 11.34 -7.85 -11.64
N THR A 272 10.03 -7.96 -11.41
CA THR A 272 9.10 -8.47 -12.42
C THR A 272 9.07 -7.59 -13.66
N ALA A 273 8.93 -6.27 -13.50
CA ALA A 273 8.95 -5.33 -14.63
C ALA A 273 10.34 -5.27 -15.30
N TRP A 274 11.41 -5.45 -14.54
CA TRP A 274 12.76 -5.48 -15.07
C TRP A 274 13.00 -6.66 -16.02
N HIS A 275 12.49 -7.84 -15.69
CA HIS A 275 12.64 -9.04 -16.53
C HIS A 275 11.60 -9.12 -17.65
N PHE A 276 10.42 -8.50 -17.46
CA PHE A 276 9.30 -8.51 -18.42
C PHE A 276 8.80 -7.09 -18.74
N PRO A 277 9.66 -6.18 -19.25
CA PRO A 277 9.27 -4.80 -19.51
C PRO A 277 8.21 -4.65 -20.61
N GLU A 278 8.03 -5.67 -21.46
CA GLU A 278 6.97 -5.74 -22.48
C GLU A 278 5.63 -6.22 -21.90
N LYS A 279 5.62 -6.72 -20.63
CA LYS A 279 4.43 -7.24 -19.93
C LYS A 279 4.01 -6.38 -18.75
N PHE A 280 4.93 -5.67 -18.12
CA PHE A 280 4.66 -4.79 -16.97
C PHE A 280 5.47 -3.50 -17.12
N THR A 281 4.77 -2.37 -17.30
CA THR A 281 5.45 -1.10 -17.53
C THR A 281 5.22 -0.07 -16.43
N ARG A 282 4.32 -0.32 -15.46
CA ARG A 282 3.99 0.59 -14.37
C ARG A 282 4.32 -0.06 -13.04
N VAL A 283 5.22 0.54 -12.29
CA VAL A 283 5.72 -0.01 -11.03
C VAL A 283 5.45 0.97 -9.90
N GLN A 284 4.82 0.49 -8.82
CA GLN A 284 4.77 1.18 -7.53
C GLN A 284 5.66 0.44 -6.54
N SER A 285 6.72 1.09 -6.09
CA SER A 285 7.74 0.55 -5.21
C SER A 285 7.84 1.42 -3.96
N THR A 286 7.31 0.95 -2.84
CA THR A 286 7.28 1.69 -1.57
C THR A 286 8.15 1.00 -0.53
N ILE A 287 8.98 1.76 0.20
CA ILE A 287 9.91 1.25 1.23
C ILE A 287 10.68 0.02 0.73
N GLY A 288 11.23 0.12 -0.46
CA GLY A 288 11.78 -1.02 -1.20
C GLY A 288 13.04 -1.59 -0.60
N SER A 289 13.07 -2.90 -0.36
CA SER A 289 14.24 -3.60 0.19
C SER A 289 15.33 -3.81 -0.87
N TYR A 290 15.82 -2.73 -1.48
CA TYR A 290 16.95 -2.79 -2.43
C TYR A 290 18.29 -3.03 -1.74
N THR A 291 18.30 -3.93 -0.78
CA THR A 291 19.37 -4.27 0.14
C THR A 291 19.82 -5.72 -0.05
N ALA A 292 20.84 -6.15 0.68
CA ALA A 292 21.44 -7.47 0.55
C ALA A 292 20.70 -8.57 1.35
N LEU A 293 19.36 -8.59 1.33
CA LEU A 293 18.56 -9.60 2.06
C LEU A 293 18.87 -11.04 1.65
N GLN A 294 19.33 -11.25 0.43
CA GLN A 294 19.71 -12.57 -0.10
C GLN A 294 21.22 -12.73 -0.26
N TRP A 295 21.99 -12.04 0.59
CA TRP A 295 23.43 -12.21 0.60
C TRP A 295 23.86 -13.63 0.91
N HIS A 296 24.61 -14.22 0.00
CA HIS A 296 25.26 -15.51 0.14
C HIS A 296 26.77 -15.34 -0.12
N PRO A 297 27.59 -15.34 0.93
CA PRO A 297 29.04 -15.09 0.81
C PRO A 297 29.73 -16.03 -0.18
N GLU A 298 29.32 -17.31 -0.16
CA GLU A 298 29.92 -18.35 -1.03
C GLU A 298 29.53 -18.20 -2.50
N GLU A 299 28.34 -17.61 -2.77
CA GLU A 299 27.81 -17.43 -4.12
C GLU A 299 27.99 -16.00 -4.63
N HIS A 300 28.48 -15.09 -3.79
CA HIS A 300 28.61 -13.67 -4.09
C HIS A 300 27.31 -13.02 -4.62
N LEU A 301 26.16 -13.46 -4.12
CA LEU A 301 24.88 -12.91 -4.50
C LEU A 301 24.49 -11.75 -3.58
N ASP A 302 24.18 -10.61 -4.18
CA ASP A 302 23.86 -9.37 -3.48
C ASP A 302 22.35 -9.14 -3.31
N GLY A 303 21.51 -10.04 -3.82
CA GLY A 303 20.05 -9.83 -3.85
C GLY A 303 19.71 -8.55 -4.60
N ALA A 304 18.68 -7.83 -4.13
CA ALA A 304 18.21 -6.61 -4.78
C ALA A 304 19.18 -5.42 -4.67
N ASN A 305 20.21 -5.51 -3.85
CA ASN A 305 21.30 -4.52 -3.81
C ASN A 305 22.01 -4.33 -5.15
N VAL A 306 21.90 -5.29 -6.05
CA VAL A 306 22.46 -5.23 -7.40
C VAL A 306 21.77 -4.19 -8.30
N TYR A 307 20.50 -3.83 -8.07
CA TYR A 307 19.71 -3.01 -8.98
C TYR A 307 20.25 -1.60 -9.22
N PRO A 308 20.73 -0.84 -8.23
CA PRO A 308 21.33 0.47 -8.49
C PRO A 308 22.46 0.41 -9.52
N PHE A 309 23.20 -0.71 -9.58
CA PHE A 309 24.29 -0.91 -10.52
C PHE A 309 23.82 -1.46 -11.88
N LEU A 310 22.90 -2.41 -11.89
CA LEU A 310 22.33 -2.96 -13.13
C LEU A 310 21.64 -1.88 -13.95
N ILE A 311 20.83 -1.02 -13.32
CA ILE A 311 20.17 0.09 -13.98
C ILE A 311 21.18 0.96 -14.72
N ARG A 312 22.36 1.24 -14.12
CA ARG A 312 23.39 2.08 -14.73
C ARG A 312 24.10 1.41 -15.89
N LYS A 313 24.24 0.09 -15.87
CA LYS A 313 25.03 -0.68 -16.84
C LYS A 313 24.20 -1.16 -18.03
N GLU A 314 22.93 -1.46 -17.84
CA GLU A 314 22.07 -1.97 -18.91
C GLU A 314 21.37 -0.86 -19.70
N ALA A 315 20.80 -1.22 -20.85
CA ALA A 315 19.94 -0.34 -21.62
C ALA A 315 18.70 0.02 -20.82
N ARG A 316 18.21 1.27 -20.96
CA ARG A 316 16.96 1.71 -20.31
C ARG A 316 15.79 0.85 -20.80
N LYS A 317 15.06 0.29 -19.87
CA LYS A 317 13.81 -0.43 -20.12
C LYS A 317 12.62 0.54 -20.09
N ASN A 318 11.57 0.24 -20.81
CA ASN A 318 10.40 1.12 -20.90
C ASN A 318 9.47 0.93 -19.70
N ILE A 319 9.90 1.40 -18.52
CA ILE A 319 9.20 1.26 -17.25
C ILE A 319 9.00 2.65 -16.63
N ARG A 320 7.80 2.91 -16.12
CA ARG A 320 7.43 4.09 -15.31
C ARG A 320 7.35 3.66 -13.85
N ILE A 321 7.99 4.41 -12.93
CA ILE A 321 8.20 3.97 -11.55
C ILE A 321 7.81 5.06 -10.58
N TRP A 322 6.84 4.77 -9.69
CA TRP A 322 6.66 5.52 -8.46
C TRP A 322 7.47 4.85 -7.36
N GLN A 323 8.37 5.61 -6.74
CA GLN A 323 9.18 5.16 -5.62
C GLN A 323 8.96 6.07 -4.41
N SER A 324 8.77 5.49 -3.23
CA SER A 324 8.79 6.24 -1.97
C SER A 324 9.55 5.50 -0.89
N ASP A 325 10.19 6.26 0.00
CA ASP A 325 10.95 5.77 1.15
C ASP A 325 11.13 6.91 2.17
N GLY A 326 11.71 6.63 3.34
CA GLY A 326 11.95 7.63 4.36
C GLY A 326 13.21 7.43 5.18
N MET A 327 13.63 8.49 5.89
CA MET A 327 14.85 8.51 6.69
C MET A 327 14.81 7.61 7.92
N ASP A 328 13.61 7.33 8.44
CA ASP A 328 13.40 6.49 9.62
C ASP A 328 13.15 5.03 9.27
N ASP A 329 13.41 4.65 8.00
CA ASP A 329 13.34 3.26 7.55
C ASP A 329 14.50 2.42 8.12
N ILE A 330 14.45 1.11 7.90
CA ILE A 330 15.35 0.10 8.49
C ILE A 330 16.83 0.37 8.13
N GLU A 331 17.67 0.18 9.12
CA GLU A 331 19.12 0.04 8.99
C GLU A 331 19.61 -1.14 9.81
N ASN A 332 20.26 -2.10 9.16
CA ASN A 332 20.78 -3.32 9.80
C ASN A 332 21.92 -3.95 8.99
N GLN A 333 22.30 -5.20 9.32
CA GLN A 333 23.39 -5.92 8.64
C GLN A 333 23.17 -6.16 7.14
N PHE A 334 21.95 -6.03 6.63
CA PHE A 334 21.66 -6.20 5.20
C PHE A 334 21.75 -4.89 4.41
N GLY A 335 21.85 -3.77 5.08
CA GLY A 335 22.00 -2.45 4.49
C GLY A 335 21.13 -1.38 5.13
N SER A 336 21.18 -0.19 4.54
CA SER A 336 20.36 0.97 4.89
C SER A 336 19.30 1.18 3.81
N TRP A 337 18.02 0.98 4.13
CA TRP A 337 16.92 1.20 3.18
C TRP A 337 16.91 2.64 2.64
N PRO A 338 17.03 3.69 3.49
CA PRO A 338 17.09 5.06 3.02
C PRO A 338 18.19 5.34 2.00
N LEU A 339 19.41 4.87 2.28
CA LEU A 339 20.55 5.12 1.39
C LEU A 339 20.39 4.35 0.07
N GLN A 340 19.90 3.12 0.12
CA GLN A 340 19.64 2.32 -1.07
C GLN A 340 18.50 2.90 -1.92
N ALA A 341 17.45 3.43 -1.30
CA ALA A 341 16.38 4.12 -2.01
C ALA A 341 16.88 5.34 -2.78
N VAL A 342 17.75 6.16 -2.16
CA VAL A 342 18.42 7.31 -2.81
C VAL A 342 19.33 6.83 -3.95
N GLN A 343 20.10 5.76 -3.73
CA GLN A 343 20.99 5.20 -4.75
C GLN A 343 20.22 4.65 -5.95
N PHE A 344 19.11 3.96 -5.70
CA PHE A 344 18.21 3.46 -6.73
C PHE A 344 17.61 4.60 -7.54
N ALA A 345 17.04 5.61 -6.89
CA ALA A 345 16.49 6.81 -7.53
C ALA A 345 17.53 7.55 -8.40
N ASN A 346 18.75 7.69 -7.88
CA ASN A 346 19.86 8.28 -8.66
C ASN A 346 20.19 7.49 -9.93
N SER A 347 20.09 6.18 -9.86
CA SER A 347 20.35 5.31 -11.00
C SER A 347 19.25 5.40 -12.06
N LEU A 348 17.98 5.47 -11.62
CA LEU A 348 16.85 5.73 -12.51
C LEU A 348 17.00 7.09 -13.21
N LYS A 349 17.34 8.14 -12.44
CA LYS A 349 17.56 9.48 -12.95
C LYS A 349 18.69 9.52 -13.98
N MET A 350 19.84 8.93 -13.67
CA MET A 350 20.99 8.88 -14.56
C MET A 350 20.66 8.24 -15.91
N LYS A 351 19.77 7.25 -15.92
CA LYS A 351 19.37 6.52 -17.13
C LYS A 351 18.16 7.10 -17.84
N GLY A 352 17.58 8.18 -17.31
CA GLY A 352 16.45 8.86 -17.94
C GLY A 352 15.13 8.10 -17.86
N TYR A 353 14.90 7.33 -16.79
CA TYR A 353 13.60 6.71 -16.55
C TYR A 353 12.52 7.75 -16.25
N ASP A 354 11.27 7.47 -16.61
CA ASP A 354 10.10 8.19 -16.12
C ASP A 354 9.82 7.68 -14.70
N PHE A 355 10.20 8.46 -13.70
CA PHE A 355 10.05 8.07 -12.30
C PHE A 355 9.66 9.25 -11.41
N HIS A 356 9.01 8.94 -10.32
CA HIS A 356 8.77 9.86 -9.21
C HIS A 356 9.42 9.28 -7.96
N PHE A 357 10.15 10.11 -7.22
CA PHE A 357 10.76 9.73 -5.97
C PHE A 357 10.29 10.63 -4.84
N ARG A 358 9.56 10.04 -3.90
CA ARG A 358 9.16 10.70 -2.66
C ARG A 358 10.01 10.18 -1.51
N PHE A 359 10.71 11.08 -0.84
CA PHE A 359 11.57 10.76 0.26
C PHE A 359 11.30 11.72 1.43
N GLY A 360 10.98 11.17 2.61
CA GLY A 360 10.62 11.94 3.80
C GLY A 360 11.19 11.34 5.07
N GLU A 361 10.43 11.42 6.15
CA GLU A 361 10.79 10.89 7.47
C GLU A 361 10.07 9.57 7.80
N ALA A 362 9.45 8.93 6.82
CA ALA A 362 8.68 7.71 7.02
C ALA A 362 9.53 6.56 7.57
N ALA A 363 8.92 5.75 8.45
CA ALA A 363 9.45 4.49 8.93
C ALA A 363 9.11 3.34 7.98
N HIS A 364 9.55 2.11 8.30
CA HIS A 364 9.27 0.92 7.50
C HIS A 364 7.84 0.40 7.74
N ASP A 365 6.85 1.20 7.35
CA ASP A 365 5.44 0.82 7.39
C ASP A 365 4.63 1.46 6.25
N SER A 366 3.35 1.12 6.18
CA SER A 366 2.48 1.55 5.07
C SER A 366 1.92 2.97 5.22
N ALA A 367 2.29 3.75 6.23
CA ALA A 367 1.63 5.04 6.51
C ALA A 367 1.89 6.06 5.40
N GLN A 368 3.15 6.19 4.97
CA GLN A 368 3.49 7.09 3.85
C GLN A 368 2.86 6.63 2.55
N ALA A 369 2.90 5.31 2.26
CA ALA A 369 2.26 4.73 1.08
C ALA A 369 0.76 5.05 1.04
N ALA A 370 0.08 4.99 2.19
CA ALA A 370 -1.35 5.28 2.30
C ALA A 370 -1.69 6.76 2.01
N ILE A 371 -0.81 7.67 2.40
CA ILE A 371 -0.95 9.10 2.08
C ILE A 371 -0.72 9.33 0.60
N ASP A 372 0.30 8.70 0.04
CA ASP A 372 0.72 8.89 -1.35
C ASP A 372 -0.19 8.16 -2.35
N LEU A 373 -0.96 7.18 -1.92
CA LEU A 373 -1.69 6.27 -2.82
C LEU A 373 -2.58 6.99 -3.85
N PRO A 374 -3.38 8.01 -3.50
CA PRO A 374 -4.16 8.72 -4.50
C PRO A 374 -3.31 9.35 -5.59
N GLU A 375 -2.22 10.00 -5.20
CA GLU A 375 -1.30 10.66 -6.13
C GLU A 375 -0.50 9.65 -6.95
N SER A 376 0.02 8.59 -6.32
CA SER A 376 0.85 7.59 -6.98
C SER A 376 0.07 6.82 -8.05
N LEU A 377 -1.18 6.43 -7.76
CA LEU A 377 -2.02 5.77 -8.75
C LEU A 377 -2.39 6.69 -9.91
N ALA A 378 -2.81 7.93 -9.62
CA ALA A 378 -3.11 8.91 -10.65
C ALA A 378 -1.88 9.21 -11.52
N TRP A 379 -0.68 9.32 -10.91
CA TRP A 379 0.56 9.57 -11.62
C TRP A 379 1.01 8.37 -12.48
N LEU A 380 0.91 7.15 -11.96
CA LEU A 380 1.27 5.94 -12.70
C LEU A 380 0.37 5.73 -13.92
N TRP A 381 -0.91 6.04 -13.81
CA TRP A 381 -1.90 5.84 -14.86
C TRP A 381 -2.23 7.13 -15.65
N ARG A 382 -1.48 8.22 -15.40
CA ARG A 382 -1.63 9.44 -16.20
C ARG A 382 -1.46 9.13 -17.68
N ASP A 383 -2.22 9.80 -18.51
CA ASP A 383 -2.20 9.65 -19.97
C ASP A 383 -2.62 8.26 -20.49
N TYR A 384 -3.21 7.41 -19.62
CA TYR A 384 -3.70 6.11 -20.05
C TYR A 384 -4.86 6.28 -21.04
N ASP A 385 -4.70 5.66 -22.21
CA ASP A 385 -5.68 5.63 -23.26
C ASP A 385 -5.97 4.15 -23.65
N ALA A 386 -7.20 3.71 -23.45
CA ALA A 386 -7.60 2.33 -23.75
C ALA A 386 -7.50 1.95 -25.24
N ALA A 387 -7.37 2.93 -26.15
CA ALA A 387 -7.15 2.68 -27.57
C ALA A 387 -5.69 2.32 -27.90
N LYS A 388 -4.75 2.59 -26.97
CA LYS A 388 -3.32 2.30 -27.16
C LYS A 388 -2.93 0.96 -26.55
N THR A 389 -1.85 0.39 -27.05
CA THR A 389 -1.20 -0.83 -26.54
C THR A 389 0.24 -0.59 -26.12
N GLU A 390 0.77 0.59 -26.41
CA GLU A 390 2.14 0.95 -26.10
C GLU A 390 2.28 2.45 -25.84
N GLN A 391 3.29 2.83 -25.07
CA GLN A 391 3.75 4.20 -24.86
C GLN A 391 5.22 4.15 -24.47
N ILE A 392 6.02 5.05 -25.04
CA ILE A 392 7.38 5.26 -24.57
C ILE A 392 7.33 6.25 -23.39
N TYR A 393 7.85 5.81 -22.25
CA TYR A 393 7.95 6.65 -21.06
C TYR A 393 9.27 7.40 -21.07
N GLU A 394 9.20 8.69 -20.94
CA GLU A 394 10.37 9.56 -20.87
C GLU A 394 10.34 10.36 -19.58
N MET A 395 11.51 10.62 -19.01
CA MET A 395 11.64 11.47 -17.85
C MET A 395 11.06 12.86 -18.14
N ASP A 396 10.28 13.37 -17.19
CA ASP A 396 9.78 14.74 -17.22
C ASP A 396 10.98 15.72 -17.39
N ALA A 397 10.82 16.73 -18.24
CA ALA A 397 11.84 17.74 -18.49
C ALA A 397 12.24 18.46 -17.19
N ALA A 398 11.27 18.74 -16.31
CA ALA A 398 11.53 19.39 -15.02
C ALA A 398 12.38 18.49 -14.09
N GLU A 399 12.22 17.16 -14.15
CA GLU A 399 13.09 16.24 -13.41
C GLU A 399 14.46 16.08 -14.07
N ARG A 400 14.54 16.15 -15.39
CA ARG A 400 15.80 16.04 -16.14
C ARG A 400 16.79 17.14 -15.76
N ASP A 401 16.29 18.36 -15.60
CA ASP A 401 17.11 19.54 -15.32
C ASP A 401 17.57 19.64 -13.86
N LYS A 402 16.95 18.90 -12.94
CA LYS A 402 17.39 18.82 -11.53
C LYS A 402 18.71 18.03 -11.42
N PRO A 403 19.59 18.37 -10.46
CA PRO A 403 20.79 17.57 -10.21
C PRO A 403 20.43 16.17 -9.68
N LEU A 404 21.38 15.24 -9.75
CA LEU A 404 21.27 13.96 -9.06
C LEU A 404 21.11 14.18 -7.56
N TYR A 405 20.34 13.30 -6.89
CA TYR A 405 20.16 13.35 -5.44
C TYR A 405 21.51 13.15 -4.74
N ARG A 406 21.74 13.92 -3.68
CA ARG A 406 22.97 13.89 -2.90
C ARG A 406 22.64 13.84 -1.43
N VAL A 407 23.37 13.04 -0.69
CA VAL A 407 23.36 13.05 0.76
C VAL A 407 24.41 14.04 1.24
N ARG A 408 24.00 15.01 2.07
CA ARG A 408 24.90 15.93 2.73
C ARG A 408 24.92 15.62 4.23
N ILE A 409 26.07 15.23 4.74
CA ILE A 409 26.26 15.05 6.18
C ILE A 409 26.59 16.42 6.77
N VAL A 410 25.76 16.87 7.70
CA VAL A 410 25.94 18.13 8.44
C VAL A 410 26.11 17.76 9.90
N ASN A 411 26.90 18.55 10.64
CA ASN A 411 27.15 18.37 12.07
C ASN A 411 27.68 16.98 12.47
N ARG A 412 28.43 16.38 11.57
CA ARG A 412 29.22 15.24 11.98
C ARG A 412 30.34 15.79 12.87
N ASP A 413 30.32 15.41 14.14
CA ASP A 413 31.40 15.73 15.04
C ASP A 413 32.66 15.15 14.45
N ALA A 414 33.60 16.04 14.17
CA ALA A 414 34.92 15.59 13.78
C ALA A 414 35.49 14.95 15.06
N TRP A 415 35.72 13.80 14.99
CA TRP A 415 36.57 13.00 15.80
C TRP A 415 37.76 13.79 16.43
#